data_d890551084948947fe019e8a74ab1fdf
#
_entry.id   d890551084948947fe019e8a74ab1fdf
#
_cell.length_a   1.000
_cell.length_b   1.000
_cell.length_c   1.000
_cell.angle_alpha   90.00
_cell.angle_beta   90.00
_cell.angle_gamma   90.00
#
_symmetry.space_group_name_H-M   'P 1'
#
loop_
_entity.id
_entity.type
_entity.pdbx_description
1 polymer ?
#
loop_
_entity_poly.entity_id
_entity_poly.type
_entity_poly.pdbx_seq_one_letter_code
_entity_poly.pdbx_strand_id
1 'polypeptide(L)'
;MRKLTLLMLIILAGLLNTAFQKSSLKFTVPAGWIEEERTSSMRVAQYRLPKTETDTEDASLVLYYFGQGQGGSTAANVERWVGQMKQAEGSSPKQESLEVNGLKVTTVDVAGTYVAETAPGSGTFHNKPGYRLRGAVVETPNGNYFVKLVGPEKTVAQWNESFLSYVKSFEFK
;
A
#
# COMPACT_ATOMS: atom_id res chain seq x y z
N MET A 1 16.62 -77.31 -14.94
CA MET A 1 16.17 -76.44 -13.86
C MET A 1 16.69 -75.03 -14.19
N ARG A 2 15.79 -74.15 -14.75
CA ARG A 2 16.12 -72.78 -15.13
C ARG A 2 15.61 -71.87 -14.03
N LYS A 3 16.51 -71.21 -13.33
CA LYS A 3 16.13 -70.18 -12.34
C LYS A 3 15.79 -68.88 -13.08
N LEU A 4 14.52 -68.44 -12.96
CA LEU A 4 14.01 -67.19 -13.51
C LEU A 4 14.23 -66.12 -12.45
N THR A 5 15.16 -65.20 -12.70
CA THR A 5 15.46 -64.07 -11.83
C THR A 5 14.51 -62.91 -12.21
N LEU A 6 13.55 -62.59 -11.36
CA LEU A 6 12.59 -61.53 -11.52
C LEU A 6 13.27 -60.19 -11.11
N LEU A 7 13.56 -59.34 -12.05
CA LEU A 7 14.11 -58.01 -11.79
C LEU A 7 12.98 -57.04 -11.48
N MET A 8 12.83 -56.67 -10.21
CA MET A 8 11.83 -55.73 -9.74
C MET A 8 12.32 -54.27 -9.96
N LEU A 9 11.78 -53.61 -10.97
CA LEU A 9 12.07 -52.20 -11.29
C LEU A 9 11.25 -51.29 -10.34
N ILE A 10 11.90 -50.73 -9.32
CA ILE A 10 11.28 -49.76 -8.44
C ILE A 10 11.34 -48.38 -9.15
N ILE A 11 10.21 -47.96 -9.72
CA ILE A 11 10.05 -46.57 -10.23
C ILE A 11 9.78 -45.67 -9.03
N LEU A 12 10.83 -44.96 -8.59
CA LEU A 12 10.71 -43.90 -7.58
C LEU A 12 10.08 -42.66 -8.23
N ALA A 13 8.76 -42.55 -8.19
CA ALA A 13 8.04 -41.36 -8.61
C ALA A 13 8.32 -40.24 -7.60
N GLY A 14 9.31 -39.41 -7.93
CA GLY A 14 9.57 -38.17 -7.20
C GLY A 14 8.38 -37.21 -7.35
N LEU A 15 7.53 -37.10 -6.32
CA LEU A 15 6.51 -36.08 -6.21
C LEU A 15 7.22 -34.73 -6.07
N LEU A 16 7.37 -34.01 -7.18
CA LEU A 16 7.72 -32.60 -7.19
C LEU A 16 6.57 -31.83 -6.54
N ASN A 17 6.64 -31.64 -5.22
CA ASN A 17 5.80 -30.68 -4.50
C ASN A 17 6.22 -29.28 -4.94
N THR A 18 5.70 -28.77 -6.05
CA THR A 18 5.74 -27.36 -6.38
C THR A 18 4.79 -26.66 -5.41
N ALA A 19 5.33 -26.20 -4.28
CA ALA A 19 4.60 -25.30 -3.41
C ALA A 19 4.19 -24.09 -4.27
N PHE A 20 2.90 -23.96 -4.52
CA PHE A 20 2.32 -22.79 -5.20
C PHE A 20 2.54 -21.59 -4.27
N GLN A 21 3.64 -20.86 -4.47
CA GLN A 21 3.94 -19.67 -3.70
C GLN A 21 2.95 -18.59 -4.12
N LYS A 22 2.01 -18.28 -3.22
CA LYS A 22 1.00 -17.24 -3.47
C LYS A 22 1.73 -15.92 -3.69
N SER A 23 1.67 -15.41 -4.92
CA SER A 23 2.29 -14.13 -5.27
C SER A 23 1.71 -12.99 -4.43
N SER A 24 2.57 -12.15 -3.89
CA SER A 24 2.19 -11.01 -3.04
C SER A 24 3.15 -9.84 -3.27
N LEU A 25 2.68 -8.63 -2.94
CA LEU A 25 3.52 -7.45 -2.98
C LEU A 25 4.60 -7.54 -1.89
N LYS A 26 5.85 -7.40 -2.28
CA LYS A 26 7.02 -7.28 -1.41
C LYS A 26 7.45 -5.83 -1.38
N PHE A 27 8.01 -5.38 -0.26
CA PHE A 27 8.47 -4.01 -0.07
C PHE A 27 9.50 -3.93 1.04
N THR A 28 10.28 -2.85 1.03
CA THR A 28 11.24 -2.52 2.09
C THR A 28 10.70 -1.36 2.91
N VAL A 29 10.60 -1.55 4.21
CA VAL A 29 10.12 -0.51 5.14
C VAL A 29 11.27 0.44 5.44
N PRO A 30 11.12 1.76 5.23
CA PRO A 30 12.13 2.75 5.57
C PRO A 30 12.42 2.80 7.07
N ALA A 31 13.66 3.16 7.41
CA ALA A 31 14.03 3.38 8.80
C ALA A 31 13.23 4.53 9.43
N GLY A 32 12.95 4.41 10.73
CA GLY A 32 12.22 5.42 11.49
C GLY A 32 10.69 5.30 11.45
N TRP A 33 10.13 4.48 10.56
CA TRP A 33 8.71 4.15 10.60
C TRP A 33 8.45 3.15 11.72
N ILE A 34 7.34 3.30 12.41
CA ILE A 34 6.94 2.45 13.54
C ILE A 34 5.77 1.60 13.09
N GLU A 35 5.99 0.29 13.03
CA GLU A 35 4.92 -0.66 12.66
C GLU A 35 3.84 -0.69 13.75
N GLU A 36 2.59 -0.73 13.33
CA GLU A 36 1.42 -0.81 14.20
C GLU A 36 0.61 -2.09 13.90
N GLU A 37 -0.14 -2.53 14.90
CA GLU A 37 -1.05 -3.65 14.74
C GLU A 37 -2.14 -3.32 13.70
N ARG A 38 -2.40 -4.27 12.81
CA ARG A 38 -3.41 -4.12 11.76
C ARG A 38 -4.80 -4.25 12.34
N THR A 39 -5.63 -3.23 12.14
CA THR A 39 -6.99 -3.18 12.68
C THR A 39 -8.04 -3.87 11.80
N SER A 40 -7.67 -4.42 10.64
CA SER A 40 -8.55 -5.21 9.76
C SER A 40 -7.74 -6.13 8.84
N SER A 41 -8.38 -7.16 8.29
CA SER A 41 -7.77 -8.09 7.32
C SER A 41 -7.45 -7.45 5.96
N MET A 42 -8.07 -6.31 5.63
CA MET A 42 -7.79 -5.57 4.42
C MET A 42 -6.51 -4.74 4.49
N ARG A 43 -5.94 -4.53 5.69
CA ARG A 43 -4.68 -3.84 5.89
C ARG A 43 -3.54 -4.84 5.79
N VAL A 44 -2.69 -4.70 4.79
CA VAL A 44 -1.46 -5.50 4.61
C VAL A 44 -0.40 -5.07 5.59
N ALA A 45 -0.25 -3.74 5.77
CA ALA A 45 0.67 -3.14 6.71
C ALA A 45 0.13 -1.79 7.21
N GLN A 46 0.55 -1.38 8.38
CA GLN A 46 0.21 -0.11 8.98
C GLN A 46 1.40 0.45 9.73
N TYR A 47 1.67 1.74 9.55
CA TYR A 47 2.80 2.42 10.16
C TYR A 47 2.38 3.78 10.72
N ARG A 48 2.99 4.13 11.82
CA ARG A 48 3.01 5.48 12.36
C ARG A 48 4.35 6.12 12.03
N LEU A 49 4.31 7.30 11.43
CA LEU A 49 5.48 8.09 11.06
C LEU A 49 5.61 9.24 12.06
N PRO A 50 6.67 9.24 12.87
CA PRO A 50 6.84 10.23 13.94
C PRO A 50 6.75 11.67 13.45
N LYS A 51 6.05 12.49 14.21
CA LYS A 51 5.85 13.90 13.93
C LYS A 51 7.12 14.73 14.02
N THR A 52 7.13 15.88 13.35
CA THR A 52 8.13 16.92 13.59
C THR A 52 7.93 17.53 14.98
N GLU A 53 8.95 18.26 15.48
CA GLU A 53 8.85 18.96 16.77
C GLU A 53 7.71 20.00 16.81
N THR A 54 7.36 20.55 15.64
CA THR A 54 6.34 21.61 15.54
C THR A 54 4.92 21.11 15.34
N ASP A 55 4.74 19.82 15.02
CA ASP A 55 3.44 19.22 14.81
C ASP A 55 2.91 18.54 16.06
N THR A 56 1.61 18.43 16.20
CA THR A 56 0.96 17.89 17.40
C THR A 56 0.69 16.40 17.33
N GLU A 57 0.66 15.82 16.14
CA GLU A 57 0.36 14.40 15.93
C GLU A 57 1.22 13.78 14.82
N ASP A 58 1.41 12.46 14.90
CA ASP A 58 2.15 11.67 13.93
C ASP A 58 1.36 11.53 12.61
N ALA A 59 2.04 11.20 11.53
CA ALA A 59 1.37 10.79 10.31
C ALA A 59 1.09 9.27 10.33
N SER A 60 0.03 8.86 9.64
CA SER A 60 -0.37 7.46 9.51
C SER A 60 -0.24 7.00 8.06
N LEU A 61 0.43 5.86 7.84
CA LEU A 61 0.49 5.20 6.56
C LEU A 61 -0.15 3.82 6.65
N VAL A 62 -1.04 3.51 5.71
CA VAL A 62 -1.64 2.19 5.59
C VAL A 62 -1.50 1.67 4.16
N LEU A 63 -1.07 0.41 4.04
CA LEU A 63 -1.11 -0.36 2.80
C LEU A 63 -2.32 -1.29 2.85
N TYR A 64 -3.21 -1.15 1.87
CA TYR A 64 -4.42 -1.98 1.73
C TYR A 64 -4.33 -2.93 0.55
N TYR A 65 -5.00 -4.07 0.71
CA TYR A 65 -5.34 -5.00 -0.36
C TYR A 65 -6.73 -5.58 -0.11
N PHE A 66 -7.63 -5.43 -1.06
CA PHE A 66 -9.03 -5.85 -0.94
C PHE A 66 -9.33 -7.18 -1.64
N GLY A 67 -8.37 -7.74 -2.35
CA GLY A 67 -8.55 -8.93 -3.19
C GLY A 67 -8.58 -8.59 -4.68
N GLN A 68 -8.45 -9.62 -5.50
CA GLN A 68 -8.46 -9.49 -6.95
C GLN A 68 -9.81 -8.93 -7.43
N GLY A 69 -9.75 -7.89 -8.27
CA GLY A 69 -10.94 -7.21 -8.80
C GLY A 69 -11.70 -6.35 -7.78
N GLN A 70 -11.17 -6.22 -6.56
CA GLN A 70 -11.79 -5.44 -5.49
C GLN A 70 -11.03 -4.12 -5.22
N GLY A 71 -11.60 -3.23 -4.42
CA GLY A 71 -10.97 -1.96 -4.03
C GLY A 71 -11.19 -0.81 -5.02
N GLY A 72 -11.78 -1.08 -6.18
CA GLY A 72 -12.08 -0.06 -7.20
C GLY A 72 -10.90 0.27 -8.12
N SER A 73 -11.15 1.12 -9.11
CA SER A 73 -10.14 1.53 -10.09
C SER A 73 -9.13 2.52 -9.50
N THR A 74 -7.98 2.66 -10.15
CA THR A 74 -6.96 3.68 -9.83
C THR A 74 -7.58 5.07 -9.80
N ALA A 75 -8.33 5.45 -10.84
CA ALA A 75 -8.96 6.76 -10.93
C ALA A 75 -9.95 7.04 -9.79
N ALA A 76 -10.84 6.08 -9.48
CA ALA A 76 -11.82 6.23 -8.39
C ALA A 76 -11.17 6.38 -7.02
N ASN A 77 -10.02 5.72 -6.78
CA ASN A 77 -9.30 5.87 -5.51
C ASN A 77 -8.59 7.22 -5.41
N VAL A 78 -7.95 7.69 -6.48
CA VAL A 78 -7.34 9.02 -6.55
C VAL A 78 -8.40 10.10 -6.31
N GLU A 79 -9.54 10.04 -7.01
CA GLU A 79 -10.65 10.98 -6.84
C GLU A 79 -11.17 10.99 -5.40
N ARG A 80 -11.40 9.82 -4.81
CA ARG A 80 -11.82 9.69 -3.41
C ARG A 80 -10.82 10.32 -2.44
N TRP A 81 -9.52 10.12 -2.63
CA TRP A 81 -8.50 10.70 -1.76
C TRP A 81 -8.40 12.21 -1.92
N VAL A 82 -8.50 12.72 -3.14
CA VAL A 82 -8.58 14.17 -3.39
C VAL A 82 -9.82 14.77 -2.72
N GLY A 83 -10.98 14.11 -2.82
CA GLY A 83 -12.22 14.54 -2.16
C GLY A 83 -12.17 14.51 -0.62
N GLN A 84 -11.20 13.79 -0.02
CA GLN A 84 -10.95 13.81 1.42
C GLN A 84 -10.14 15.03 1.88
N MET A 85 -9.72 15.90 0.96
CA MET A 85 -8.90 17.08 1.24
C MET A 85 -9.61 18.32 0.70
N LYS A 86 -10.04 19.22 1.58
CA LYS A 86 -10.49 20.56 1.19
C LYS A 86 -9.27 21.42 0.92
N GLN A 87 -8.98 21.64 -0.34
CA GLN A 87 -7.80 22.35 -0.79
C GLN A 87 -7.95 23.85 -0.61
N ALA A 88 -6.82 24.56 -0.46
CA ALA A 88 -6.79 26.02 -0.51
C ALA A 88 -7.09 26.50 -1.93
N GLU A 89 -7.61 27.71 -2.05
CA GLU A 89 -7.86 28.36 -3.34
C GLU A 89 -6.55 28.45 -4.15
N GLY A 90 -6.62 28.09 -5.43
CA GLY A 90 -5.46 28.11 -6.33
C GLY A 90 -4.50 26.92 -6.18
N SER A 91 -4.70 26.03 -5.22
CA SER A 91 -3.94 24.77 -5.13
C SER A 91 -4.61 23.67 -5.97
N SER A 92 -3.82 22.70 -6.43
CA SER A 92 -4.31 21.55 -7.16
C SER A 92 -3.56 20.28 -6.75
N PRO A 93 -4.20 19.10 -6.79
CA PRO A 93 -3.54 17.84 -6.56
C PRO A 93 -2.45 17.61 -7.60
N LYS A 94 -1.33 17.02 -7.17
CA LYS A 94 -0.30 16.53 -8.10
C LYS A 94 -0.50 15.04 -8.27
N GLN A 95 -0.63 14.59 -9.51
CA GLN A 95 -0.74 13.18 -9.84
C GLN A 95 0.39 12.81 -10.80
N GLU A 96 1.05 11.68 -10.54
CA GLU A 96 2.13 11.16 -11.36
C GLU A 96 1.92 9.67 -11.61
N SER A 97 2.36 9.19 -12.78
CA SER A 97 2.45 7.78 -13.12
C SER A 97 3.90 7.39 -13.29
N LEU A 98 4.31 6.29 -12.68
CA LEU A 98 5.66 5.74 -12.77
C LEU A 98 5.60 4.22 -12.93
N GLU A 99 6.69 3.64 -13.44
CA GLU A 99 6.90 2.21 -13.48
C GLU A 99 7.91 1.83 -12.39
N VAL A 100 7.56 0.82 -11.59
CA VAL A 100 8.38 0.32 -10.49
C VAL A 100 8.49 -1.19 -10.61
N ASN A 101 9.67 -1.70 -10.96
CA ASN A 101 9.94 -3.15 -11.11
C ASN A 101 8.88 -3.87 -11.98
N GLY A 102 8.47 -3.22 -13.09
CA GLY A 102 7.45 -3.72 -14.01
C GLY A 102 6.01 -3.52 -13.54
N LEU A 103 5.77 -2.85 -12.41
CA LEU A 103 4.45 -2.49 -11.90
C LEU A 103 4.12 -1.05 -12.27
N LYS A 104 2.90 -0.82 -12.76
CA LYS A 104 2.40 0.54 -12.95
C LYS A 104 1.94 1.09 -11.60
N VAL A 105 2.47 2.25 -11.23
CA VAL A 105 2.14 2.95 -9.98
C VAL A 105 1.64 4.35 -10.30
N THR A 106 0.47 4.69 -9.77
CA THR A 106 -0.07 6.05 -9.83
C THR A 106 -0.02 6.66 -8.44
N THR A 107 0.66 7.80 -8.31
CA THR A 107 0.72 8.55 -7.04
C THR A 107 -0.16 9.78 -7.08
N VAL A 108 -0.63 10.22 -5.93
CA VAL A 108 -1.30 11.50 -5.72
C VAL A 108 -0.73 12.18 -4.49
N ASP A 109 -0.68 13.50 -4.55
CA ASP A 109 -0.17 14.37 -3.50
C ASP A 109 -1.10 15.58 -3.40
N VAL A 110 -1.71 15.79 -2.22
CA VAL A 110 -2.67 16.86 -2.01
C VAL A 110 -2.57 17.39 -0.58
N ALA A 111 -2.51 18.71 -0.44
CA ALA A 111 -2.48 19.42 0.84
C ALA A 111 -3.79 20.21 1.05
N GLY A 112 -4.13 20.47 2.32
CA GLY A 112 -5.32 21.21 2.67
C GLY A 112 -5.87 20.86 4.05
N THR A 113 -7.19 20.97 4.20
CA THR A 113 -7.90 20.49 5.39
C THR A 113 -8.39 19.07 5.17
N TYR A 114 -7.98 18.13 6.00
CA TYR A 114 -8.45 16.74 5.94
C TYR A 114 -9.87 16.64 6.47
N VAL A 115 -10.80 16.17 5.61
CA VAL A 115 -12.24 16.13 5.86
C VAL A 115 -12.86 14.75 5.61
N ALA A 116 -12.08 13.68 5.66
CA ALA A 116 -12.62 12.32 5.53
C ALA A 116 -13.55 11.98 6.70
N GLU A 117 -14.45 11.02 6.50
CA GLU A 117 -15.22 10.45 7.62
C GLU A 117 -14.27 9.85 8.67
N THR A 118 -14.63 10.01 9.95
CA THR A 118 -13.87 9.44 11.08
C THR A 118 -13.94 7.92 11.11
N ALA A 119 -15.05 7.35 10.63
CA ALA A 119 -15.23 5.92 10.35
C ALA A 119 -16.24 5.79 9.19
N PRO A 120 -16.14 4.75 8.35
CA PRO A 120 -17.06 4.56 7.23
C PRO A 120 -18.53 4.57 7.67
N GLY A 121 -19.34 5.45 7.06
CA GLY A 121 -20.77 5.56 7.34
C GLY A 121 -21.13 6.22 8.68
N SER A 122 -20.16 6.83 9.38
CA SER A 122 -20.41 7.52 10.68
C SER A 122 -21.16 8.83 10.53
N GLY A 123 -21.13 9.46 9.35
CA GLY A 123 -21.64 10.81 9.12
C GLY A 123 -20.86 11.90 9.89
N THR A 124 -19.78 11.53 10.58
CA THR A 124 -18.90 12.43 11.31
C THR A 124 -17.60 12.58 10.54
N PHE A 125 -17.13 13.82 10.37
CA PHE A 125 -15.98 14.12 9.53
C PHE A 125 -14.85 14.73 10.36
N HIS A 126 -13.62 14.43 9.95
CA HIS A 126 -12.46 15.17 10.41
C HIS A 126 -12.56 16.63 9.94
N ASN A 127 -11.91 17.52 10.66
CA ASN A 127 -11.68 18.91 10.27
C ASN A 127 -10.27 19.30 10.72
N LYS A 128 -9.26 18.79 9.98
CA LYS A 128 -7.85 18.95 10.34
C LYS A 128 -7.14 19.83 9.31
N PRO A 129 -7.04 21.15 9.55
CA PRO A 129 -6.32 22.07 8.65
C PRO A 129 -4.81 21.81 8.70
N GLY A 130 -4.10 22.18 7.62
CA GLY A 130 -2.66 22.00 7.53
C GLY A 130 -2.21 20.53 7.41
N TYR A 131 -3.05 19.72 6.78
CA TYR A 131 -2.77 18.30 6.49
C TYR A 131 -2.32 18.09 5.06
N ARG A 132 -1.65 16.97 4.85
CA ARG A 132 -1.25 16.48 3.53
C ARG A 132 -1.59 15.00 3.43
N LEU A 133 -2.10 14.60 2.27
CA LEU A 133 -2.35 13.22 1.90
C LEU A 133 -1.44 12.86 0.72
N ARG A 134 -0.72 11.76 0.84
CA ARG A 134 -0.04 11.10 -0.26
C ARG A 134 -0.62 9.72 -0.47
N GLY A 135 -1.01 9.41 -1.70
CA GLY A 135 -1.52 8.11 -2.08
C GLY A 135 -0.65 7.46 -3.13
N ALA A 136 -0.66 6.13 -3.19
CA ALA A 136 -0.15 5.37 -4.33
C ALA A 136 -1.07 4.18 -4.61
N VAL A 137 -1.44 3.99 -5.87
CA VAL A 137 -2.10 2.78 -6.35
C VAL A 137 -1.09 1.97 -7.14
N VAL A 138 -0.87 0.73 -6.73
CA VAL A 138 0.07 -0.21 -7.36
C VAL A 138 -0.76 -1.26 -8.09
N GLU A 139 -0.70 -1.27 -9.41
CA GLU A 139 -1.42 -2.23 -10.23
C GLU A 139 -0.62 -3.53 -10.34
N THR A 140 -1.20 -4.65 -9.88
CA THR A 140 -0.57 -5.98 -9.95
C THR A 140 -1.46 -6.97 -10.69
N PRO A 141 -0.91 -8.09 -11.21
CA PRO A 141 -1.72 -9.13 -11.86
C PRO A 141 -2.84 -9.72 -10.97
N ASN A 142 -2.67 -9.67 -9.65
CA ASN A 142 -3.63 -10.22 -8.70
C ASN A 142 -4.51 -9.15 -8.03
N GLY A 143 -4.59 -7.94 -8.61
CA GLY A 143 -5.37 -6.82 -8.09
C GLY A 143 -4.51 -5.69 -7.54
N ASN A 144 -5.14 -4.57 -7.24
CA ASN A 144 -4.47 -3.35 -6.85
C ASN A 144 -4.14 -3.32 -5.35
N TYR A 145 -2.96 -2.79 -5.02
CA TYR A 145 -2.63 -2.37 -3.67
C TYR A 145 -2.74 -0.86 -3.55
N PHE A 146 -3.13 -0.39 -2.38
CA PHE A 146 -3.45 1.01 -2.13
C PHE A 146 -2.68 1.50 -0.91
N VAL A 147 -1.76 2.43 -1.11
CA VAL A 147 -1.01 3.10 -0.04
C VAL A 147 -1.66 4.44 0.25
N LYS A 148 -1.93 4.72 1.51
CA LYS A 148 -2.43 6.03 1.94
C LYS A 148 -1.59 6.51 3.13
N LEU A 149 -0.88 7.61 2.95
CA LEU A 149 -0.20 8.36 3.99
C LEU A 149 -0.98 9.66 4.23
N VAL A 150 -1.33 9.94 5.48
CA VAL A 150 -2.04 11.18 5.86
C VAL A 150 -1.53 11.67 7.21
N GLY A 151 -1.37 12.97 7.35
CA GLY A 151 -0.93 13.60 8.59
C GLY A 151 -0.70 15.10 8.44
N PRO A 152 -0.17 15.76 9.47
CA PRO A 152 0.25 17.15 9.40
C PRO A 152 1.23 17.38 8.25
N GLU A 153 1.07 18.47 7.52
CA GLU A 153 1.79 18.71 6.28
C GLU A 153 3.32 18.66 6.45
N LYS A 154 3.85 19.26 7.52
CA LYS A 154 5.29 19.27 7.78
C LYS A 154 5.81 17.87 8.10
N THR A 155 5.08 17.09 8.88
CA THR A 155 5.41 15.69 9.17
C THR A 155 5.40 14.86 7.90
N VAL A 156 4.38 14.97 7.06
CA VAL A 156 4.34 14.25 5.78
C VAL A 156 5.46 14.71 4.86
N ALA A 157 5.81 16.00 4.85
CA ALA A 157 6.93 16.54 4.08
C ALA A 157 8.28 15.99 4.55
N GLN A 158 8.50 15.86 5.87
CA GLN A 158 9.70 15.24 6.43
C GLN A 158 9.92 13.80 5.91
N TRP A 159 8.84 13.03 5.77
CA TRP A 159 8.88 11.64 5.33
C TRP A 159 8.71 11.45 3.81
N ASN A 160 8.76 12.53 3.04
CA ASN A 160 8.53 12.49 1.60
C ASN A 160 9.47 11.54 0.84
N GLU A 161 10.79 11.65 1.08
CA GLU A 161 11.80 10.80 0.43
C GLU A 161 11.64 9.33 0.85
N SER A 162 11.33 9.08 2.13
CA SER A 162 11.06 7.73 2.64
C SER A 162 9.82 7.12 2.00
N PHE A 163 8.75 7.90 1.82
CA PHE A 163 7.55 7.47 1.11
C PHE A 163 7.86 7.08 -0.34
N LEU A 164 8.63 7.90 -1.06
CA LEU A 164 9.05 7.59 -2.43
C LEU A 164 9.94 6.35 -2.50
N SER A 165 10.88 6.19 -1.56
CA SER A 165 11.73 5.00 -1.46
C SER A 165 10.90 3.75 -1.17
N TYR A 166 9.90 3.84 -0.29
CA TYR A 166 8.96 2.75 -0.01
C TYR A 166 8.21 2.31 -1.26
N VAL A 167 7.62 3.27 -1.99
CA VAL A 167 6.90 3.00 -3.25
C VAL A 167 7.84 2.38 -4.31
N LYS A 168 9.06 2.88 -4.44
CA LYS A 168 10.05 2.36 -5.39
C LYS A 168 10.59 0.97 -5.04
N SER A 169 10.39 0.52 -3.81
CA SER A 169 10.81 -0.83 -3.37
C SER A 169 9.80 -1.93 -3.70
N PHE A 170 8.64 -1.60 -4.25
CA PHE A 170 7.60 -2.59 -4.54
C PHE A 170 8.01 -3.58 -5.61
N GLU A 171 7.86 -4.86 -5.30
CA GLU A 171 8.03 -5.98 -6.21
C GLU A 171 6.87 -6.96 -6.03
N PHE A 172 6.39 -7.54 -7.11
CA PHE A 172 5.33 -8.55 -7.04
C PHE A 172 5.92 -9.93 -7.35
N LYS A 173 5.95 -10.80 -6.33
CA LYS A 173 6.52 -12.17 -6.39
C LYS A 173 5.58 -13.18 -5.78
#